data_c322b38b872a59d4eed53997a2629091
#
_entry.id   c322b38b872a59d4eed53997a2629091
#
_cell.length_a   1.000
_cell.length_b   1.000
_cell.length_c   1.000
_cell.angle_alpha   90.00
_cell.angle_beta   90.00
_cell.angle_gamma   90.00
#
_symmetry.space_group_name_H-M   'P 1'
#
loop_
_entity.id
_entity.type
_entity.pdbx_description
1 polymer ?
#
loop_
_entity_poly.entity_id
_entity_poly.type
_entity_poly.pdbx_seq_one_letter_code
_entity_poly.pdbx_strand_id
1 'polypeptide(L)'
;VTEAGKVYSSNNEGASFTLINPNLRGADGDLPVLRVIYQPDYKSGHAKSEYIILQGCLAEVDTNGFERCTSKYHWASKDLGETWIQPCGLEDSGADCFKSPTTEAGGSIETTFRMDPSDPERLLVKLSRKACEDRDWMTSDGACGHDLYYSGDFGKSWINLTERSKHRVASFVDFDWAPSQADQKPGIMATVYEDLDHFASGGYGWDYNVHFVYSEDLFASPHEKLMKCGNAFEILNKDVYVAKVADCEEYHASADKDPSKFTGSQVSLQVSTDSGRKFNQACFPVSMDQNGYTIFDWNEDVAGPDFVVVDHDEEDEIERAAPIGNIYSSDASGQLYSLSMRRTIYLGGAVDFINVEGIPGVYFANQVAAGGVADPAEFVQTRVTYNNGGAWQSLAPPAVDVSGKPISCQGTCALHLHGSSSWDTGTWETRLGSVYSHASAPGVILATGNVGHALSFDPTKVNTYLSRDSGITWFEILQGPHIYEFGNKGGLIVAAKMASLGPATKLQFSRDEGESWEDLPLAREMNVHNIRVDPSADGQVLVVHGTDSQNTSGDGDPDGVLYTVDFSKLKDASGNAFAFPACDAAADYEIWNPKVPGDADGCILGKKYTMERRKRDSCCLND
;
A
#
# COMPACT_ATOMS: atom_id res chain seq x y z
N VAL A 1 7.01 -0.93 16.35
CA VAL A 1 6.20 -1.59 17.39
C VAL A 1 6.59 -3.05 17.40
N THR A 2 6.80 -3.65 18.57
CA THR A 2 7.04 -5.09 18.74
C THR A 2 5.73 -5.86 18.88
N GLU A 3 5.75 -7.19 18.74
CA GLU A 3 4.59 -8.06 18.99
C GLU A 3 4.00 -7.89 20.41
N ALA A 4 4.87 -7.67 21.39
CA ALA A 4 4.45 -7.34 22.76
C ALA A 4 3.92 -5.89 22.92
N GLY A 5 3.64 -5.18 21.83
CA GLY A 5 3.14 -3.81 21.84
C GLY A 5 4.12 -2.77 22.39
N LYS A 6 5.41 -3.09 22.48
CA LYS A 6 6.42 -2.09 22.86
C LYS A 6 6.76 -1.21 21.69
N VAL A 7 6.82 0.08 21.92
CA VAL A 7 7.14 1.08 20.90
C VAL A 7 8.51 1.67 21.15
N TYR A 8 9.34 1.61 20.14
CA TYR A 8 10.66 2.23 20.14
C TYR A 8 10.67 3.34 19.08
N SER A 9 11.27 4.47 19.41
CA SER A 9 11.52 5.56 18.48
C SER A 9 13.02 5.77 18.26
N SER A 10 13.36 6.25 17.09
CA SER A 10 14.72 6.71 16.76
C SER A 10 14.61 8.07 16.08
N ASN A 11 15.44 9.01 16.48
CA ASN A 11 15.57 10.33 15.87
C ASN A 11 16.92 10.52 15.15
N ASN A 12 17.66 9.43 14.94
CA ASN A 12 18.98 9.42 14.35
C ASN A 12 19.14 8.25 13.36
N GLU A 13 18.16 8.07 12.49
CA GLU A 13 18.16 7.07 11.42
C GLU A 13 18.40 5.64 11.91
N GLY A 14 17.90 5.31 13.10
CA GLY A 14 18.06 4.00 13.69
C GLY A 14 19.42 3.74 14.35
N ALA A 15 20.30 4.72 14.45
CA ALA A 15 21.58 4.57 15.15
C ALA A 15 21.40 4.29 16.65
N SER A 16 20.30 4.73 17.24
CA SER A 16 19.87 4.34 18.58
C SER A 16 18.34 4.34 18.67
N PHE A 17 17.81 3.50 19.54
CA PHE A 17 16.38 3.38 19.79
C PHE A 17 16.07 3.64 21.26
N THR A 18 15.04 4.43 21.51
CA THR A 18 14.53 4.72 22.84
C THR A 18 13.17 4.06 23.02
N LEU A 19 13.00 3.26 24.07
CA LEU A 19 11.70 2.71 24.44
C LEU A 19 10.80 3.83 24.94
N ILE A 20 9.68 4.07 24.28
CA ILE A 20 8.75 5.15 24.62
C ILE A 20 7.55 4.71 25.44
N ASN A 21 7.30 3.41 25.60
CA ASN A 21 6.19 2.86 26.41
C ASN A 21 6.10 3.41 27.84
N PRO A 22 7.21 3.70 28.57
CA PRO A 22 7.10 4.28 29.90
C PRO A 22 6.36 5.61 29.95
N ASN A 23 6.28 6.28 28.81
CA ASN A 23 5.55 7.53 28.61
C ASN A 23 4.10 7.31 28.16
N LEU A 24 3.73 6.07 27.82
CA LEU A 24 2.41 5.68 27.34
C LEU A 24 1.69 4.92 28.45
N ARG A 25 0.99 5.63 29.33
CA ARG A 25 0.25 5.03 30.45
C ARG A 25 -1.24 5.10 30.17
N GLY A 26 -1.92 3.97 30.36
CA GLY A 26 -3.36 3.91 30.49
C GLY A 26 -3.80 3.95 31.96
N ALA A 27 -5.10 3.85 32.21
CA ALA A 27 -5.65 3.80 33.56
C ALA A 27 -5.12 2.60 34.39
N ASP A 28 -4.76 1.51 33.73
CA ASP A 28 -4.34 0.23 34.33
C ASP A 28 -2.84 -0.11 34.13
N GLY A 29 -2.03 0.85 33.68
CA GLY A 29 -0.58 0.67 33.49
C GLY A 29 -0.14 0.76 32.03
N ASP A 30 0.98 0.10 31.69
CA ASP A 30 1.52 0.09 30.33
C ASP A 30 0.65 -0.79 29.44
N LEU A 31 0.04 -0.19 28.41
CA LEU A 31 -0.81 -0.89 27.45
C LEU A 31 -0.05 -1.23 26.17
N PRO A 32 -0.27 -2.38 25.58
CA PRO A 32 0.32 -2.72 24.30
C PRO A 32 -0.24 -1.80 23.20
N VAL A 33 0.65 -1.30 22.34
CA VAL A 33 0.27 -0.53 21.16
C VAL A 33 0.00 -1.47 19.99
N LEU A 34 -1.19 -1.37 19.41
CA LEU A 34 -1.62 -2.20 18.30
C LEU A 34 -1.39 -1.55 16.95
N ARG A 35 -1.48 -0.21 16.87
CA ARG A 35 -1.47 0.51 15.60
C ARG A 35 -0.79 1.86 15.74
N VAL A 36 -0.05 2.22 14.70
CA VAL A 36 0.50 3.56 14.49
C VAL A 36 -0.27 4.20 13.35
N ILE A 37 -0.78 5.40 13.57
CA ILE A 37 -1.49 6.21 12.60
C ILE A 37 -0.66 7.46 12.37
N TYR A 38 -0.31 7.73 11.14
CA TYR A 38 0.47 8.90 10.74
C TYR A 38 -0.14 9.50 9.47
N GLN A 39 0.21 10.74 9.21
CA GLN A 39 -0.20 11.39 7.97
C GLN A 39 0.67 10.85 6.82
N PRO A 40 0.09 10.28 5.77
CA PRO A 40 0.83 9.66 4.68
C PRO A 40 1.29 10.67 3.61
N ASP A 41 1.70 11.88 3.99
CA ASP A 41 2.13 12.88 3.00
C ASP A 41 3.65 13.09 3.01
N TYR A 42 4.36 12.08 2.55
CA TYR A 42 5.81 12.17 2.28
C TYR A 42 6.12 12.36 0.77
N LYS A 43 5.10 12.45 -0.09
CA LYS A 43 5.28 12.47 -1.56
C LYS A 43 5.54 13.85 -2.14
N SER A 44 5.16 14.91 -1.44
CA SER A 44 5.21 16.28 -1.99
C SER A 44 6.48 17.06 -1.68
N GLY A 45 7.48 16.46 -1.00
CA GLY A 45 8.67 17.19 -0.54
C GLY A 45 8.34 18.30 0.47
N HIS A 46 7.11 18.35 0.95
CA HIS A 46 6.67 19.27 2.00
C HIS A 46 7.04 18.74 3.38
N ALA A 47 7.11 19.62 4.35
CA ALA A 47 7.54 19.33 5.70
C ALA A 47 6.93 18.02 6.20
N LYS A 48 7.78 17.07 6.56
CA LYS A 48 7.42 15.78 7.15
C LYS A 48 6.36 16.03 8.21
N SER A 49 5.23 15.35 8.13
CA SER A 49 4.26 15.41 9.21
C SER A 49 4.90 14.85 10.47
N GLU A 50 5.06 15.69 11.47
CA GLU A 50 5.57 15.29 12.78
C GLU A 50 4.48 14.69 13.66
N TYR A 51 3.26 14.56 13.11
CA TYR A 51 2.06 14.14 13.83
C TYR A 51 1.89 12.63 13.78
N ILE A 52 1.75 12.02 14.96
CA ILE A 52 1.55 10.57 15.12
C ILE A 52 0.43 10.33 16.14
N ILE A 53 -0.41 9.34 15.87
CA ILE A 53 -1.36 8.81 16.85
C ILE A 53 -1.03 7.32 17.04
N LEU A 54 -0.86 6.91 18.30
CA LEU A 54 -0.74 5.52 18.70
C LEU A 54 -2.07 5.03 19.27
N GLN A 55 -2.49 3.87 18.86
CA GLN A 55 -3.66 3.19 19.41
C GLN A 55 -3.21 1.97 20.21
N GLY A 56 -3.56 1.94 21.47
CA GLY A 56 -3.40 0.80 22.36
C GLY A 56 -4.75 0.20 22.77
N CYS A 57 -4.73 -1.01 23.27
CA CYS A 57 -5.91 -1.76 23.62
C CYS A 57 -5.73 -2.57 24.90
N LEU A 58 -6.76 -2.55 25.77
CA LEU A 58 -6.97 -3.60 26.76
C LEU A 58 -7.68 -4.77 26.09
N ALA A 59 -7.00 -5.90 26.01
CA ALA A 59 -7.57 -7.12 25.49
C ALA A 59 -8.19 -7.95 26.63
N GLU A 60 -9.42 -8.39 26.46
CA GLU A 60 -10.05 -9.40 27.30
C GLU A 60 -10.30 -10.66 26.47
N VAL A 61 -10.03 -11.82 27.08
CA VAL A 61 -10.31 -13.10 26.42
C VAL A 61 -11.79 -13.41 26.61
N ASP A 62 -12.51 -13.55 25.50
CA ASP A 62 -13.92 -13.92 25.53
C ASP A 62 -14.13 -15.38 25.94
N THR A 63 -15.37 -15.77 26.19
CA THR A 63 -15.74 -17.14 26.61
C THR A 63 -15.38 -18.22 25.59
N ASN A 64 -15.00 -17.85 24.36
CA ASN A 64 -14.56 -18.75 23.28
C ASN A 64 -13.04 -18.79 23.12
N GLY A 65 -12.30 -18.06 23.97
CA GLY A 65 -10.84 -18.00 23.93
C GLY A 65 -10.27 -16.97 22.92
N PHE A 66 -11.09 -16.10 22.35
CA PHE A 66 -10.62 -15.03 21.45
C PHE A 66 -10.35 -13.76 22.24
N GLU A 67 -9.18 -13.17 21.99
CA GLU A 67 -8.84 -11.85 22.52
C GLU A 67 -9.70 -10.77 21.82
N ARG A 68 -10.39 -9.98 22.62
CA ARG A 68 -11.16 -8.82 22.17
C ARG A 68 -10.68 -7.55 22.83
N CYS A 69 -10.57 -6.52 22.04
CA CYS A 69 -10.22 -5.19 22.52
C CYS A 69 -11.45 -4.56 23.21
N THR A 70 -11.44 -4.48 24.52
CA THR A 70 -12.57 -3.94 25.30
C THR A 70 -12.45 -2.44 25.54
N SER A 71 -11.22 -1.90 25.55
CA SER A 71 -10.98 -0.47 25.72
C SER A 71 -9.81 -0.04 24.86
N LYS A 72 -10.01 0.99 24.05
CA LYS A 72 -8.98 1.57 23.18
C LYS A 72 -8.53 2.91 23.75
N TYR A 73 -7.22 3.09 23.79
CA TYR A 73 -6.58 4.32 24.23
C TYR A 73 -5.78 4.91 23.08
N HIS A 74 -5.71 6.22 23.01
CA HIS A 74 -4.97 6.92 21.98
C HIS A 74 -3.98 7.88 22.61
N TRP A 75 -2.75 7.82 22.18
CA TRP A 75 -1.71 8.79 22.48
C TRP A 75 -1.38 9.54 21.21
N ALA A 76 -1.18 10.82 21.32
CA ALA A 76 -0.89 11.68 20.19
C ALA A 76 0.43 12.41 20.39
N SER A 77 1.18 12.59 19.31
CA SER A 77 2.43 13.36 19.29
C SER A 77 2.40 14.34 18.13
N LYS A 78 3.00 15.52 18.32
CA LYS A 78 3.19 16.55 17.30
C LYS A 78 4.66 16.72 16.91
N ASP A 79 5.54 15.92 17.45
CA ASP A 79 7.00 16.01 17.36
C ASP A 79 7.66 14.63 17.17
N LEU A 80 7.05 13.78 16.34
CA LEU A 80 7.54 12.42 16.02
C LEU A 80 7.77 11.53 17.25
N GLY A 81 7.01 11.77 18.34
CA GLY A 81 7.10 10.95 19.55
C GLY A 81 8.14 11.42 20.56
N GLU A 82 8.70 12.63 20.44
CA GLU A 82 9.53 13.21 21.50
C GLU A 82 8.69 13.53 22.71
N THR A 83 7.49 14.09 22.52
CA THR A 83 6.50 14.31 23.57
C THR A 83 5.16 13.68 23.21
N TRP A 84 4.44 13.22 24.24
CA TRP A 84 3.17 12.53 24.07
C TRP A 84 2.03 13.21 24.82
N ILE A 85 0.97 13.51 24.11
CA ILE A 85 -0.33 13.87 24.65
C ILE A 85 -0.98 12.58 25.14
N GLN A 86 -1.18 12.47 26.45
CA GLN A 86 -1.73 11.28 27.09
C GLN A 86 -3.23 11.14 26.83
N PRO A 87 -3.79 9.92 26.85
CA PRO A 87 -5.23 9.74 26.81
C PRO A 87 -5.89 10.37 28.04
N CYS A 88 -7.06 10.96 27.84
CA CYS A 88 -7.87 11.46 28.95
C CYS A 88 -8.37 10.29 29.80
N GLY A 89 -8.20 10.36 31.11
CA GLY A 89 -8.88 9.48 32.05
C GLY A 89 -10.39 9.75 32.09
N LEU A 90 -11.17 8.79 32.60
CA LEU A 90 -12.64 8.96 32.79
C LEU A 90 -13.00 10.15 33.68
N GLU A 91 -12.08 10.65 34.51
CA GLU A 91 -12.27 11.73 35.46
C GLU A 91 -11.53 13.02 35.09
N ASP A 92 -10.68 13.01 34.04
CA ASP A 92 -9.86 14.17 33.68
C ASP A 92 -10.63 15.12 32.73
N SER A 93 -11.06 16.24 33.29
CA SER A 93 -11.51 17.39 32.53
C SER A 93 -10.36 18.30 32.06
N GLY A 94 -9.12 17.81 32.02
CA GLY A 94 -7.91 18.55 31.68
C GLY A 94 -7.84 18.91 30.19
N ALA A 95 -7.47 20.15 29.89
CA ALA A 95 -7.45 20.70 28.53
C ALA A 95 -6.36 20.11 27.62
N ASP A 96 -5.42 19.31 28.14
CA ASP A 96 -4.22 18.87 27.44
C ASP A 96 -4.12 17.33 27.27
N CYS A 97 -5.24 16.62 27.26
CA CYS A 97 -5.26 15.17 27.01
C CYS A 97 -5.99 14.86 25.69
N PHE A 98 -5.63 13.72 25.07
CA PHE A 98 -6.33 13.21 23.90
C PHE A 98 -7.61 12.49 24.34
N LYS A 99 -8.74 12.97 23.88
CA LYS A 99 -10.02 12.29 24.13
C LYS A 99 -10.21 11.22 23.08
N SER A 100 -10.25 9.96 23.51
CA SER A 100 -10.71 8.91 22.62
C SER A 100 -12.18 9.18 22.29
N PRO A 101 -12.53 9.30 21.02
CA PRO A 101 -13.94 9.48 20.67
C PRO A 101 -14.70 8.23 21.09
N THR A 102 -15.74 8.43 21.90
CA THR A 102 -16.63 7.37 22.37
C THR A 102 -18.05 7.74 21.98
N THR A 103 -18.83 6.76 21.56
CA THR A 103 -20.27 6.96 21.50
C THR A 103 -20.80 6.98 22.94
N GLU A 104 -21.79 7.82 23.25
CA GLU A 104 -22.48 7.81 24.56
C GLU A 104 -23.04 6.43 24.93
N ALA A 105 -23.06 5.51 23.97
CA ALA A 105 -23.59 4.16 24.08
C ALA A 105 -22.50 3.06 24.20
N GLY A 106 -21.21 3.39 24.32
CA GLY A 106 -20.14 2.41 24.58
C GLY A 106 -19.87 1.42 23.45
N GLY A 107 -19.96 1.84 22.20
CA GLY A 107 -19.75 0.99 21.03
C GLY A 107 -18.27 0.68 20.74
N SER A 108 -18.01 -0.46 20.10
CA SER A 108 -16.71 -0.90 19.65
C SER A 108 -16.17 -0.02 18.52
N ILE A 109 -14.92 0.30 18.62
CA ILE A 109 -14.27 1.26 17.72
C ILE A 109 -13.58 0.49 16.61
N GLU A 110 -14.23 0.31 15.47
CA GLU A 110 -13.48 0.23 14.22
C GLU A 110 -12.96 1.65 13.92
N THR A 111 -11.82 1.98 14.48
CA THR A 111 -11.28 3.32 14.37
C THR A 111 -10.54 3.48 13.04
N THR A 112 -11.24 3.89 12.03
CA THR A 112 -10.60 4.44 10.85
C THR A 112 -10.39 5.93 11.10
N PHE A 113 -9.18 6.33 11.42
CA PHE A 113 -8.78 7.73 11.46
C PHE A 113 -8.36 8.19 10.06
N ARG A 114 -8.72 9.41 9.71
CA ARG A 114 -8.20 10.14 8.55
C ARG A 114 -7.69 11.49 8.99
N MET A 115 -6.38 11.72 8.88
CA MET A 115 -5.80 13.05 9.05
C MET A 115 -6.02 13.85 7.77
N ASP A 116 -6.27 15.16 7.93
CA ASP A 116 -6.37 16.05 6.79
C ASP A 116 -4.97 16.24 6.16
N PRO A 117 -4.80 15.96 4.86
CA PRO A 117 -3.52 16.12 4.19
C PRO A 117 -2.93 17.53 4.26
N SER A 118 -3.78 18.56 4.42
CA SER A 118 -3.37 19.96 4.47
C SER A 118 -3.16 20.51 5.88
N ASP A 119 -3.74 19.84 6.90
CA ASP A 119 -3.71 20.29 8.30
C ASP A 119 -3.84 19.08 9.26
N PRO A 120 -2.73 18.53 9.75
CA PRO A 120 -2.75 17.31 10.56
C PRO A 120 -3.44 17.47 11.92
N GLU A 121 -3.78 18.68 12.35
CA GLU A 121 -4.61 18.89 13.56
C GLU A 121 -6.09 18.55 13.33
N ARG A 122 -6.48 18.46 12.05
CA ARG A 122 -7.84 18.09 11.66
C ARG A 122 -7.95 16.58 11.46
N LEU A 123 -8.82 15.98 12.22
CA LEU A 123 -9.04 14.53 12.24
C LEU A 123 -10.49 14.18 11.94
N LEU A 124 -10.69 13.12 11.19
CA LEU A 124 -11.98 12.44 11.06
C LEU A 124 -11.86 11.03 11.64
N VAL A 125 -12.92 10.56 12.29
CA VAL A 125 -12.99 9.18 12.76
C VAL A 125 -14.42 8.66 12.69
N LYS A 126 -14.59 7.44 12.19
CA LYS A 126 -15.87 6.74 12.14
C LYS A 126 -16.00 5.76 13.31
N LEU A 127 -17.12 5.77 13.98
CA LEU A 127 -17.43 4.90 15.10
C LEU A 127 -18.72 4.15 14.84
N SER A 128 -18.71 2.84 15.09
CA SER A 128 -19.93 2.04 15.09
C SER A 128 -20.74 2.31 16.35
N ARG A 129 -22.06 2.41 16.23
CA ARG A 129 -22.94 2.50 17.39
C ARG A 129 -23.01 1.17 18.13
N LYS A 130 -23.30 1.22 19.45
CA LYS A 130 -23.36 0.02 20.31
C LYS A 130 -24.32 -1.05 19.78
N ALA A 131 -25.44 -0.65 19.17
CA ALA A 131 -26.39 -1.57 18.56
C ALA A 131 -25.78 -2.47 17.45
N CYS A 132 -24.61 -2.11 16.92
CA CYS A 132 -23.86 -2.92 15.96
C CYS A 132 -22.98 -3.99 16.63
N GLU A 133 -22.74 -3.93 17.94
CA GLU A 133 -21.84 -4.86 18.65
C GLU A 133 -22.47 -6.21 18.97
N ASP A 134 -23.78 -6.20 19.25
CA ASP A 134 -24.51 -7.40 19.71
C ASP A 134 -24.80 -8.42 18.60
N ARG A 135 -24.09 -8.35 17.46
CA ARG A 135 -24.22 -9.27 16.30
C ARG A 135 -25.65 -9.51 15.77
N ASP A 136 -26.64 -8.89 16.34
CA ASP A 136 -28.01 -8.87 15.84
C ASP A 136 -28.20 -7.78 14.77
N TRP A 137 -27.12 -7.51 13.98
CA TRP A 137 -27.17 -6.67 12.78
C TRP A 137 -28.19 -7.18 11.74
N MET A 138 -28.77 -8.35 11.98
CA MET A 138 -29.90 -8.90 11.21
C MET A 138 -31.26 -8.47 11.76
N THR A 139 -31.33 -7.73 12.89
CA THR A 139 -32.62 -7.24 13.39
C THR A 139 -32.97 -5.90 12.76
N SER A 140 -34.17 -5.83 12.26
CA SER A 140 -34.78 -4.80 11.40
C SER A 140 -35.09 -3.45 12.07
N ASP A 141 -34.46 -3.10 13.18
CA ASP A 141 -34.86 -1.89 13.93
C ASP A 141 -33.93 -0.68 13.77
N GLY A 142 -33.12 -0.64 12.69
CA GLY A 142 -32.46 0.59 12.23
C GLY A 142 -31.44 1.23 13.21
N ALA A 143 -31.21 0.60 14.36
CA ALA A 143 -30.39 1.18 15.41
C ALA A 143 -28.88 1.06 15.15
N CYS A 144 -28.47 0.08 14.32
CA CYS A 144 -27.09 -0.08 13.92
C CYS A 144 -26.71 0.95 12.84
N GLY A 145 -25.70 1.74 13.09
CA GLY A 145 -25.20 2.75 12.17
C GLY A 145 -23.84 3.25 12.63
N HIS A 146 -23.22 4.06 11.80
CA HIS A 146 -21.91 4.65 12.09
C HIS A 146 -22.03 6.16 12.22
N ASP A 147 -21.43 6.69 13.26
CA ASP A 147 -21.27 8.13 13.46
C ASP A 147 -19.90 8.60 13.00
N LEU A 148 -19.84 9.75 12.36
CA LEU A 148 -18.60 10.40 11.98
C LEU A 148 -18.30 11.55 12.96
N TYR A 149 -17.10 11.57 13.48
CA TYR A 149 -16.61 12.59 14.40
C TYR A 149 -15.49 13.39 13.75
N TYR A 150 -15.46 14.67 14.04
CA TYR A 150 -14.43 15.61 13.61
C TYR A 150 -13.75 16.23 14.82
N SER A 151 -12.43 16.30 14.79
CA SER A 151 -11.60 17.14 15.66
C SER A 151 -10.86 18.18 14.83
N GLY A 152 -10.78 19.41 15.32
CA GLY A 152 -9.97 20.50 14.74
C GLY A 152 -8.81 20.91 15.64
N ASP A 153 -8.53 20.13 16.68
CA ASP A 153 -7.56 20.44 17.73
C ASP A 153 -6.73 19.20 18.13
N PHE A 154 -6.54 18.31 17.16
CA PHE A 154 -5.77 17.08 17.32
C PHE A 154 -6.28 16.19 18.47
N GLY A 155 -7.60 15.93 18.50
CA GLY A 155 -8.24 15.00 19.42
C GLY A 155 -8.52 15.52 20.83
N LYS A 156 -8.33 16.83 21.11
CA LYS A 156 -8.71 17.42 22.40
C LYS A 156 -10.22 17.58 22.55
N SER A 157 -10.90 17.85 21.44
CA SER A 157 -12.38 17.90 21.38
C SER A 157 -12.91 17.28 20.11
N TRP A 158 -14.14 16.75 20.19
CA TRP A 158 -14.80 16.08 19.06
C TRP A 158 -16.20 16.63 18.84
N ILE A 159 -16.54 16.76 17.58
CA ILE A 159 -17.89 17.14 17.12
C ILE A 159 -18.49 15.92 16.42
N ASN A 160 -19.64 15.46 16.88
CA ASN A 160 -20.41 14.44 16.16
C ASN A 160 -21.08 15.06 14.93
N LEU A 161 -20.65 14.65 13.74
CA LEU A 161 -21.14 15.18 12.47
C LEU A 161 -22.52 14.63 12.11
N THR A 162 -22.87 13.43 12.59
CA THR A 162 -24.19 12.85 12.45
C THR A 162 -25.22 13.73 13.15
N GLU A 163 -24.99 14.08 14.42
CA GLU A 163 -25.84 14.99 15.18
C GLU A 163 -25.86 16.40 14.60
N ARG A 164 -24.66 16.90 14.21
CA ARG A 164 -24.50 18.23 13.60
C ARG A 164 -25.29 18.36 12.31
N SER A 165 -25.49 17.28 11.57
CA SER A 165 -26.30 17.25 10.36
C SER A 165 -27.79 17.49 10.61
N LYS A 166 -28.23 17.47 11.88
CA LYS A 166 -29.67 17.60 12.27
C LYS A 166 -30.54 16.55 11.60
N HIS A 167 -30.13 15.29 11.67
CA HIS A 167 -30.81 14.13 11.10
C HIS A 167 -30.90 14.10 9.56
N ARG A 168 -30.08 14.89 8.85
CA ARG A 168 -29.93 14.79 7.39
C ARG A 168 -29.03 13.64 6.96
N VAL A 169 -28.20 13.17 7.87
CA VAL A 169 -27.38 11.95 7.72
C VAL A 169 -27.77 11.02 8.85
N ALA A 170 -28.18 9.83 8.52
CA ALA A 170 -28.57 8.82 9.50
C ALA A 170 -27.38 7.88 9.83
N SER A 171 -26.53 7.58 8.86
CA SER A 171 -25.32 6.77 9.04
C SER A 171 -24.28 7.09 7.97
N PHE A 172 -22.99 7.11 8.35
CA PHE A 172 -21.87 7.17 7.42
C PHE A 172 -21.42 5.76 7.04
N VAL A 173 -21.25 5.50 5.75
CA VAL A 173 -20.72 4.23 5.23
C VAL A 173 -19.23 4.35 5.05
N ASP A 174 -18.79 5.31 4.22
CA ASP A 174 -17.38 5.63 3.97
C ASP A 174 -17.16 7.15 3.97
N PHE A 175 -15.91 7.59 4.15
CA PHE A 175 -15.59 9.01 4.25
C PHE A 175 -14.12 9.27 3.98
N ASP A 176 -13.83 10.43 3.40
CA ASP A 176 -12.48 10.96 3.30
C ASP A 176 -12.48 12.49 3.14
N TRP A 177 -11.31 13.10 3.25
CA TRP A 177 -11.09 14.49 2.91
C TRP A 177 -11.21 14.68 1.40
N ALA A 178 -11.99 15.66 0.99
CA ALA A 178 -12.08 15.99 -0.43
C ALA A 178 -10.72 16.48 -0.95
N PRO A 179 -10.36 16.21 -2.22
CA PRO A 179 -9.11 16.70 -2.78
C PRO A 179 -8.99 18.22 -2.64
N SER A 180 -7.87 18.69 -2.08
CA SER A 180 -7.66 20.11 -1.84
C SER A 180 -7.51 20.88 -3.15
N GLN A 181 -8.13 22.04 -3.23
CA GLN A 181 -7.87 23.03 -4.26
C GLN A 181 -7.05 24.17 -3.63
N ALA A 182 -6.17 24.77 -4.41
CA ALA A 182 -5.11 25.66 -3.96
C ALA A 182 -5.50 26.80 -2.99
N ASP A 183 -6.79 27.14 -2.85
CA ASP A 183 -7.27 28.25 -2.04
C ASP A 183 -8.47 27.89 -1.12
N GLN A 184 -8.84 26.63 -0.99
CA GLN A 184 -9.99 26.21 -0.18
C GLN A 184 -9.59 25.16 0.87
N LYS A 185 -10.18 25.28 2.07
CA LYS A 185 -10.09 24.20 3.06
C LYS A 185 -10.78 22.96 2.48
N PRO A 186 -10.14 21.78 2.55
CA PRO A 186 -10.78 20.57 2.07
C PRO A 186 -12.08 20.33 2.82
N GLY A 187 -13.13 20.04 2.05
CA GLY A 187 -14.39 19.55 2.57
C GLY A 187 -14.33 18.06 2.89
N ILE A 188 -15.47 17.49 3.19
CA ILE A 188 -15.62 16.05 3.41
C ILE A 188 -16.44 15.46 2.28
N MET A 189 -15.93 14.40 1.66
CA MET A 189 -16.67 13.49 0.81
C MET A 189 -17.06 12.26 1.60
N ALA A 190 -18.30 11.78 1.44
CA ALA A 190 -18.76 10.62 2.16
C ALA A 190 -19.86 9.88 1.40
N THR A 191 -20.01 8.60 1.68
CA THR A 191 -21.19 7.84 1.34
C THR A 191 -22.05 7.67 2.60
N VAL A 192 -23.35 7.97 2.47
CA VAL A 192 -24.23 8.09 3.63
C VAL A 192 -25.61 7.46 3.37
N TYR A 193 -26.22 6.97 4.45
CA TYR A 193 -27.66 6.81 4.53
C TYR A 193 -28.30 8.09 5.08
N GLU A 194 -29.32 8.59 4.40
CA GLU A 194 -30.11 9.72 4.89
C GLU A 194 -31.26 9.27 5.81
N ASP A 195 -31.68 8.01 5.68
CA ASP A 195 -32.76 7.41 6.44
C ASP A 195 -32.42 5.96 6.80
N LEU A 196 -32.61 5.60 8.07
CA LEU A 196 -32.39 4.23 8.56
C LEU A 196 -33.58 3.30 8.35
N ASP A 197 -34.79 3.82 8.06
CA ASP A 197 -35.96 3.00 7.78
C ASP A 197 -35.77 2.11 6.54
N HIS A 198 -34.83 2.45 5.70
CA HIS A 198 -34.42 1.70 4.50
C HIS A 198 -33.06 1.01 4.66
N PHE A 199 -32.54 0.90 5.88
CA PHE A 199 -31.33 0.14 6.15
C PHE A 199 -31.62 -1.32 5.84
N ALA A 200 -31.21 -1.74 4.66
CA ALA A 200 -31.57 -3.05 4.14
C ALA A 200 -31.19 -4.15 5.13
N SER A 201 -32.07 -5.09 5.32
CA SER A 201 -31.93 -6.34 6.04
C SER A 201 -30.80 -7.23 5.50
N GLY A 202 -29.59 -6.77 5.46
CA GLY A 202 -28.46 -7.48 4.88
C GLY A 202 -27.12 -6.81 5.10
N GLY A 203 -27.08 -5.70 5.77
CA GLY A 203 -25.85 -5.11 6.28
C GLY A 203 -25.03 -4.35 5.23
N TYR A 204 -24.02 -3.98 5.46
CA TYR A 204 -22.87 -3.24 4.95
C TYR A 204 -22.85 -2.99 3.45
N GLY A 205 -23.20 -1.80 3.08
CA GLY A 205 -22.45 -1.04 2.12
C GLY A 205 -22.95 -1.01 0.69
N TRP A 206 -23.69 -1.96 0.18
CA TRP A 206 -24.16 -1.93 -1.20
C TRP A 206 -25.69 -1.86 -1.27
N ASP A 207 -26.21 -0.62 -1.41
CA ASP A 207 -27.63 -0.35 -1.30
C ASP A 207 -28.04 0.81 -2.21
N TYR A 208 -29.29 0.78 -2.70
CA TYR A 208 -29.91 1.86 -3.49
C TYR A 208 -30.14 3.15 -2.69
N ASN A 209 -30.13 3.08 -1.35
CA ASN A 209 -30.37 4.23 -0.46
C ASN A 209 -29.08 4.83 0.11
N VAL A 210 -27.92 4.34 -0.30
CA VAL A 210 -26.63 4.98 0.00
C VAL A 210 -26.34 6.04 -1.05
N HIS A 211 -25.97 7.24 -0.62
CA HIS A 211 -25.72 8.36 -1.50
C HIS A 211 -24.33 8.94 -1.28
N PHE A 212 -23.64 9.30 -2.37
CA PHE A 212 -22.38 10.01 -2.29
C PHE A 212 -22.64 11.51 -2.16
N VAL A 213 -22.05 12.12 -1.15
CA VAL A 213 -22.31 13.50 -0.74
C VAL A 213 -21.01 14.28 -0.48
N TYR A 214 -21.13 15.61 -0.54
CA TYR A 214 -20.05 16.53 -0.21
C TYR A 214 -20.54 17.56 0.81
N SER A 215 -19.68 17.91 1.75
CA SER A 215 -19.89 19.00 2.71
C SER A 215 -18.63 19.84 2.89
N GLU A 216 -18.75 21.14 2.73
CA GLU A 216 -17.66 22.11 2.98
C GLU A 216 -17.60 22.64 4.42
N ASP A 217 -18.69 22.46 5.18
CA ASP A 217 -18.90 23.07 6.50
C ASP A 217 -19.12 22.08 7.63
N LEU A 218 -18.58 20.86 7.47
CA LEU A 218 -18.73 19.78 8.45
C LEU A 218 -20.22 19.43 8.71
N PHE A 219 -21.04 19.35 7.68
CA PHE A 219 -22.46 19.03 7.71
C PHE A 219 -23.35 19.99 8.53
N ALA A 220 -22.88 21.21 8.82
CA ALA A 220 -23.71 22.21 9.52
C ALA A 220 -24.89 22.69 8.65
N SER A 221 -24.65 22.92 7.37
CA SER A 221 -25.65 23.19 6.34
C SER A 221 -26.10 21.89 5.64
N PRO A 222 -27.14 21.92 4.81
CA PRO A 222 -27.46 20.79 3.94
C PRO A 222 -26.26 20.46 3.05
N HIS A 223 -25.86 19.18 3.07
CA HIS A 223 -24.80 18.67 2.21
C HIS A 223 -25.24 18.63 0.74
N GLU A 224 -24.29 18.68 -0.17
CA GLU A 224 -24.54 18.48 -1.59
C GLU A 224 -24.60 16.99 -1.90
N LYS A 225 -25.71 16.52 -2.49
CA LYS A 225 -25.82 15.15 -2.98
C LYS A 225 -25.23 15.07 -4.38
N LEU A 226 -23.99 14.62 -4.46
CA LEU A 226 -23.27 14.50 -5.73
C LEU A 226 -23.80 13.33 -6.57
N MET A 227 -24.20 12.22 -5.91
CA MET A 227 -24.67 11.02 -6.60
C MET A 227 -25.62 10.18 -5.77
N LYS A 228 -26.73 9.77 -6.37
CA LYS A 228 -27.62 8.75 -5.81
C LYS A 228 -27.04 7.37 -6.01
N CYS A 229 -27.29 6.45 -5.08
CA CYS A 229 -26.81 5.06 -5.09
C CYS A 229 -25.28 4.95 -5.24
N GLY A 230 -24.54 5.98 -4.84
CA GLY A 230 -23.07 5.94 -4.78
C GLY A 230 -22.65 5.30 -3.46
N ASN A 231 -22.10 4.10 -3.51
CA ASN A 231 -21.91 3.24 -2.34
C ASN A 231 -20.48 3.26 -1.80
N ALA A 232 -19.51 3.18 -2.67
CA ALA A 232 -18.10 3.26 -2.34
C ALA A 232 -17.42 4.31 -3.21
N PHE A 233 -16.36 4.89 -2.71
CA PHE A 233 -15.55 5.81 -3.49
C PHE A 233 -14.07 5.67 -3.15
N GLU A 234 -13.22 6.06 -4.09
CA GLU A 234 -11.78 6.13 -3.94
C GLU A 234 -11.31 7.51 -4.40
N ILE A 235 -10.34 8.07 -3.71
CA ILE A 235 -9.69 9.32 -4.09
C ILE A 235 -8.23 9.00 -4.38
N LEU A 236 -7.84 9.14 -5.64
CA LEU A 236 -6.47 8.97 -6.10
C LEU A 236 -5.96 10.33 -6.57
N ASN A 237 -5.12 10.96 -5.76
CA ASN A 237 -4.68 12.35 -5.98
C ASN A 237 -5.85 13.35 -6.05
N LYS A 238 -6.19 13.83 -7.24
CA LYS A 238 -7.33 14.72 -7.51
C LYS A 238 -8.52 14.01 -8.13
N ASP A 239 -8.33 12.77 -8.59
CA ASP A 239 -9.35 12.01 -9.29
C ASP A 239 -10.21 11.26 -8.27
N VAL A 240 -11.52 11.31 -8.48
CA VAL A 240 -12.51 10.70 -7.58
C VAL A 240 -13.31 9.68 -8.35
N TYR A 241 -13.28 8.45 -7.87
CA TYR A 241 -14.01 7.32 -8.41
C TYR A 241 -15.17 6.99 -7.49
N VAL A 242 -16.37 6.83 -8.05
CA VAL A 242 -17.55 6.47 -7.27
C VAL A 242 -18.22 5.25 -7.88
N ALA A 243 -18.36 4.22 -7.08
CA ALA A 243 -19.11 3.03 -7.44
C ALA A 243 -20.60 3.28 -7.21
N LYS A 244 -21.36 3.42 -8.29
CA LYS A 244 -22.80 3.60 -8.30
C LYS A 244 -23.49 2.27 -8.65
N VAL A 245 -24.60 1.94 -7.99
CA VAL A 245 -25.46 0.82 -8.40
C VAL A 245 -25.97 1.07 -9.82
N ALA A 246 -25.78 0.10 -10.73
CA ALA A 246 -26.02 0.32 -12.16
C ALA A 246 -27.47 0.61 -12.50
N ASP A 247 -28.42 -0.09 -11.88
CA ASP A 247 -29.88 0.03 -12.08
C ASP A 247 -30.57 0.98 -11.07
N CYS A 248 -29.80 1.96 -10.54
CA CYS A 248 -30.26 2.94 -9.57
C CYS A 248 -31.50 3.72 -10.02
N GLU A 249 -31.53 4.18 -11.27
CA GLU A 249 -32.62 4.99 -11.79
C GLU A 249 -33.92 4.18 -11.96
N GLU A 250 -33.78 2.93 -12.39
CA GLU A 250 -34.90 1.98 -12.53
C GLU A 250 -35.49 1.66 -11.17
N TYR A 251 -34.66 1.41 -10.15
CA TYR A 251 -35.12 1.17 -8.79
C TYR A 251 -35.91 2.37 -8.25
N HIS A 252 -35.34 3.57 -8.36
CA HIS A 252 -36.01 4.76 -7.83
C HIS A 252 -37.25 5.16 -8.61
N ALA A 253 -37.40 4.76 -9.87
CA ALA A 253 -38.58 4.95 -10.69
C ALA A 253 -39.70 3.91 -10.40
N SER A 254 -39.34 2.78 -9.80
CA SER A 254 -40.29 1.72 -9.46
C SER A 254 -41.22 2.15 -8.35
N ALA A 255 -42.53 1.81 -8.47
CA ALA A 255 -43.52 2.16 -7.50
C ALA A 255 -43.45 1.37 -6.19
N ASP A 256 -42.96 0.15 -6.26
CA ASP A 256 -42.86 -0.78 -5.12
C ASP A 256 -41.49 -0.80 -4.45
N LYS A 257 -40.47 -0.27 -5.12
CA LYS A 257 -39.06 -0.21 -4.62
C LYS A 257 -38.61 -1.52 -3.97
N ASP A 258 -38.92 -2.64 -4.61
CA ASP A 258 -38.55 -3.98 -4.16
C ASP A 258 -37.15 -4.34 -4.70
N PRO A 259 -36.10 -4.35 -3.86
CA PRO A 259 -34.71 -4.62 -4.32
C PRO A 259 -34.57 -6.00 -4.99
N SER A 260 -35.39 -6.98 -4.64
CA SER A 260 -35.29 -8.34 -5.20
C SER A 260 -35.63 -8.43 -6.69
N LYS A 261 -36.22 -7.37 -7.26
CA LYS A 261 -36.53 -7.27 -8.69
C LYS A 261 -35.43 -6.66 -9.53
N PHE A 262 -34.35 -6.25 -8.90
CA PHE A 262 -33.22 -5.58 -9.52
C PHE A 262 -31.94 -6.36 -9.28
N THR A 263 -30.93 -6.17 -10.12
CA THR A 263 -29.66 -6.89 -10.00
C THR A 263 -28.84 -6.45 -8.79
N GLY A 264 -28.93 -5.17 -8.43
CA GLY A 264 -28.35 -4.58 -7.22
C GLY A 264 -26.83 -4.68 -7.07
N SER A 265 -26.23 -5.73 -7.60
CA SER A 265 -24.79 -6.01 -7.45
C SER A 265 -23.91 -5.37 -8.52
N GLN A 266 -24.50 -4.97 -9.66
CA GLN A 266 -23.71 -4.41 -10.77
C GLN A 266 -23.31 -2.95 -10.50
N VAL A 267 -22.03 -2.65 -10.83
CA VAL A 267 -21.41 -1.34 -10.66
C VAL A 267 -21.41 -0.57 -11.96
N SER A 268 -21.84 0.69 -11.88
CA SER A 268 -21.57 1.74 -12.85
C SER A 268 -20.52 2.67 -12.23
N LEU A 269 -19.25 2.53 -12.66
CA LEU A 269 -18.19 3.39 -12.15
C LEU A 269 -18.34 4.80 -12.70
N GLN A 270 -18.27 5.79 -11.81
CA GLN A 270 -18.34 7.21 -12.15
C GLN A 270 -16.99 7.86 -11.81
N VAL A 271 -16.43 8.63 -12.71
CA VAL A 271 -15.09 9.22 -12.58
C VAL A 271 -15.15 10.73 -12.67
N SER A 272 -14.47 11.40 -11.76
CA SER A 272 -14.20 12.84 -11.81
C SER A 272 -12.70 13.08 -11.83
N THR A 273 -12.21 13.82 -12.80
CA THR A 273 -10.79 14.24 -12.93
C THR A 273 -10.59 15.70 -12.50
N ASP A 274 -11.61 16.30 -11.87
CA ASP A 274 -11.63 17.70 -11.46
C ASP A 274 -11.97 17.88 -9.97
N SER A 275 -11.48 16.96 -9.12
CA SER A 275 -11.65 16.96 -7.66
C SER A 275 -13.12 16.83 -7.22
N GLY A 276 -13.90 16.01 -7.92
CA GLY A 276 -15.29 15.68 -7.56
C GLY A 276 -16.34 16.69 -7.99
N ARG A 277 -16.00 17.66 -8.86
CA ARG A 277 -16.97 18.67 -9.34
C ARG A 277 -17.90 18.14 -10.41
N LYS A 278 -17.39 17.32 -11.31
CA LYS A 278 -18.15 16.73 -12.40
C LYS A 278 -17.83 15.28 -12.53
N PHE A 279 -18.85 14.44 -12.54
CA PHE A 279 -18.73 13.01 -12.76
C PHE A 279 -19.17 12.62 -14.16
N ASN A 280 -18.42 11.71 -14.76
CA ASN A 280 -18.78 11.07 -16.02
C ASN A 280 -18.74 9.55 -15.81
N GLN A 281 -19.65 8.85 -16.48
CA GLN A 281 -19.65 7.39 -16.39
C GLN A 281 -18.44 6.81 -17.12
N ALA A 282 -17.73 5.92 -16.47
CA ALA A 282 -16.70 5.09 -17.08
C ALA A 282 -17.35 4.02 -17.98
N CYS A 283 -16.83 3.88 -19.18
CA CYS A 283 -17.29 2.89 -20.14
C CYS A 283 -16.33 1.71 -20.18
N PHE A 284 -16.80 0.57 -19.65
CA PHE A 284 -16.10 -0.71 -19.72
C PHE A 284 -16.74 -1.62 -20.77
N PRO A 285 -15.96 -2.47 -21.44
CA PRO A 285 -16.50 -3.46 -22.37
C PRO A 285 -17.20 -4.64 -21.67
N VAL A 286 -17.25 -4.63 -20.33
CA VAL A 286 -17.76 -5.69 -19.45
C VAL A 286 -18.57 -5.10 -18.31
N SER A 287 -19.42 -5.92 -17.70
CA SER A 287 -20.08 -5.58 -16.46
C SER A 287 -19.13 -5.76 -15.29
N MET A 288 -19.27 -4.94 -14.26
CA MET A 288 -18.52 -5.05 -13.01
C MET A 288 -19.48 -5.31 -11.86
N ASP A 289 -19.11 -6.23 -10.97
CA ASP A 289 -19.81 -6.48 -9.72
C ASP A 289 -19.16 -5.76 -8.54
N GLN A 290 -19.92 -5.51 -7.49
CA GLN A 290 -19.54 -4.71 -6.33
C GLN A 290 -18.20 -5.12 -5.65
N ASN A 291 -17.86 -6.40 -5.69
CA ASN A 291 -16.64 -6.94 -5.08
C ASN A 291 -15.64 -7.48 -6.12
N GLY A 292 -15.94 -7.31 -7.40
CA GLY A 292 -15.19 -7.93 -8.49
C GLY A 292 -14.23 -6.97 -9.20
N TYR A 293 -13.81 -5.88 -8.57
CA TYR A 293 -12.85 -4.96 -9.19
C TYR A 293 -11.98 -4.26 -8.14
N THR A 294 -10.80 -3.84 -8.56
CA THR A 294 -9.91 -2.96 -7.79
C THR A 294 -9.39 -1.87 -8.71
N ILE A 295 -9.47 -0.62 -8.25
CA ILE A 295 -8.91 0.54 -8.93
C ILE A 295 -7.50 0.74 -8.39
N PHE A 296 -6.54 0.96 -9.28
CA PHE A 296 -5.19 1.30 -8.89
C PHE A 296 -4.60 2.33 -9.86
N ASP A 297 -4.04 3.39 -9.29
CA ASP A 297 -3.28 4.40 -10.00
C ASP A 297 -1.83 4.33 -9.55
N TRP A 298 -0.93 4.22 -10.51
CA TRP A 298 0.50 4.10 -10.24
C TRP A 298 1.30 5.29 -10.74
N ASN A 299 0.65 6.28 -11.34
CA ASN A 299 1.30 7.46 -11.89
C ASN A 299 0.97 8.73 -11.11
N GLU A 300 1.53 8.87 -9.92
CA GLU A 300 1.28 10.04 -9.08
C GLU A 300 1.79 11.37 -9.67
N ASP A 301 2.84 11.33 -10.48
CA ASP A 301 3.51 12.53 -11.01
C ASP A 301 3.22 12.83 -12.50
N VAL A 302 2.58 11.95 -13.23
CA VAL A 302 2.34 12.10 -14.67
C VAL A 302 0.91 11.74 -14.98
N ALA A 303 0.19 12.61 -15.68
CA ALA A 303 -1.12 12.29 -16.25
C ALA A 303 -1.00 11.04 -17.16
N GLY A 304 -1.25 9.89 -16.59
CA GLY A 304 -1.25 8.58 -17.21
C GLY A 304 -2.67 8.01 -17.27
N PRO A 305 -2.86 6.84 -17.84
CA PRO A 305 -4.11 6.12 -17.76
C PRO A 305 -4.31 5.55 -16.37
N ASP A 306 -5.54 5.51 -15.92
CA ASP A 306 -5.93 4.77 -14.73
C ASP A 306 -6.04 3.29 -15.06
N PHE A 307 -5.72 2.43 -14.10
CA PHE A 307 -5.85 0.99 -14.26
C PHE A 307 -6.90 0.43 -13.32
N VAL A 308 -7.71 -0.48 -13.84
CA VAL A 308 -8.71 -1.21 -13.08
C VAL A 308 -8.55 -2.70 -13.41
N VAL A 309 -8.43 -3.53 -12.38
CA VAL A 309 -8.58 -4.96 -12.54
C VAL A 309 -10.03 -5.32 -12.28
N VAL A 310 -10.59 -6.16 -13.13
CA VAL A 310 -11.94 -6.69 -13.00
C VAL A 310 -11.86 -8.21 -12.91
N ASP A 311 -12.45 -8.76 -11.85
CA ASP A 311 -12.72 -10.17 -11.74
C ASP A 311 -13.93 -10.47 -12.63
N HIS A 312 -13.73 -11.32 -13.62
CA HIS A 312 -14.78 -11.64 -14.58
C HIS A 312 -15.53 -12.89 -14.20
N ASP A 313 -16.84 -12.82 -14.31
CA ASP A 313 -17.67 -14.00 -14.53
C ASP A 313 -17.39 -14.54 -15.94
N GLU A 314 -16.29 -15.24 -16.11
CA GLU A 314 -16.05 -16.00 -17.33
C GLU A 314 -17.08 -17.13 -17.45
N GLU A 315 -17.42 -17.53 -18.68
CA GLU A 315 -18.39 -18.61 -18.93
C GLU A 315 -17.89 -19.96 -18.38
N ASP A 316 -16.58 -20.08 -18.12
CA ASP A 316 -15.94 -21.27 -17.58
C ASP A 316 -15.92 -21.21 -16.04
N GLU A 317 -16.58 -22.17 -15.38
CA GLU A 317 -16.59 -22.29 -13.92
C GLU A 317 -15.18 -22.43 -13.31
N ILE A 318 -14.20 -22.95 -14.06
CA ILE A 318 -12.83 -23.10 -13.61
C ILE A 318 -12.13 -21.73 -13.57
N GLU A 319 -12.34 -20.89 -14.59
CA GLU A 319 -11.79 -19.53 -14.61
C GLU A 319 -12.38 -18.66 -13.50
N ARG A 320 -13.65 -18.82 -13.19
CA ARG A 320 -14.33 -18.11 -12.10
C ARG A 320 -13.78 -18.39 -10.69
N ALA A 321 -13.28 -19.62 -10.46
CA ALA A 321 -12.71 -20.03 -9.17
C ALA A 321 -11.21 -19.70 -9.04
N ALA A 322 -10.54 -19.28 -10.11
CA ALA A 322 -9.12 -19.00 -10.10
C ALA A 322 -8.84 -17.58 -9.57
N PRO A 323 -7.71 -17.34 -8.87
CA PRO A 323 -7.33 -16.03 -8.38
C PRO A 323 -6.77 -15.14 -9.51
N ILE A 324 -7.60 -14.84 -10.50
CA ILE A 324 -7.23 -14.09 -11.72
C ILE A 324 -8.26 -13.00 -12.01
N GLY A 325 -7.80 -11.92 -12.64
CA GLY A 325 -8.64 -10.84 -13.15
C GLY A 325 -8.10 -10.30 -14.47
N ASN A 326 -8.85 -9.46 -15.12
CA ASN A 326 -8.42 -8.78 -16.35
C ASN A 326 -8.13 -7.31 -16.07
N ILE A 327 -6.99 -6.81 -16.53
CA ILE A 327 -6.58 -5.42 -16.39
C ILE A 327 -7.14 -4.60 -17.55
N TYR A 328 -7.79 -3.51 -17.22
CA TYR A 328 -8.24 -2.48 -18.13
C TYR A 328 -7.47 -1.19 -17.88
N SER A 329 -7.13 -0.48 -18.95
CA SER A 329 -6.53 0.84 -18.88
C SER A 329 -7.46 1.88 -19.47
N SER A 330 -7.51 3.05 -18.83
CA SER A 330 -8.33 4.16 -19.30
C SER A 330 -7.64 4.98 -20.41
N ASP A 331 -8.42 5.83 -21.06
CA ASP A 331 -7.88 6.99 -21.77
C ASP A 331 -7.51 8.11 -20.77
N ALA A 332 -6.93 9.20 -21.26
CA ALA A 332 -6.52 10.35 -20.44
C ALA A 332 -7.68 11.08 -19.73
N SER A 333 -8.93 10.73 -20.03
CA SER A 333 -10.12 11.29 -19.36
C SER A 333 -10.62 10.42 -18.22
N GLY A 334 -10.04 9.23 -18.02
CA GLY A 334 -10.54 8.23 -17.06
C GLY A 334 -11.90 7.62 -17.44
N GLN A 335 -12.38 7.84 -18.67
CA GLN A 335 -13.75 7.46 -19.05
C GLN A 335 -13.83 6.21 -19.94
N LEU A 336 -12.89 6.05 -20.88
CA LEU A 336 -12.94 4.94 -21.83
C LEU A 336 -11.92 3.89 -21.44
N TYR A 337 -12.38 2.70 -21.06
CA TYR A 337 -11.52 1.60 -20.66
C TYR A 337 -11.40 0.56 -21.77
N SER A 338 -10.19 0.11 -21.98
CA SER A 338 -9.87 -0.96 -22.92
C SER A 338 -9.07 -2.07 -22.24
N LEU A 339 -9.28 -3.31 -22.70
CA LEU A 339 -8.56 -4.46 -22.17
C LEU A 339 -7.07 -4.33 -22.45
N SER A 340 -6.26 -4.28 -21.37
CA SER A 340 -4.81 -4.25 -21.42
C SER A 340 -4.20 -5.65 -21.28
N MET A 341 -4.62 -6.41 -20.27
CA MET A 341 -4.11 -7.78 -20.04
C MET A 341 -5.22 -8.71 -19.53
N ARG A 342 -5.20 -9.95 -20.00
CA ARG A 342 -6.09 -11.01 -19.51
C ARG A 342 -5.40 -11.90 -18.48
N ARG A 343 -6.18 -12.43 -17.55
CA ARG A 343 -5.74 -13.45 -16.58
C ARG A 343 -4.50 -13.02 -15.78
N THR A 344 -4.50 -11.79 -15.28
CA THR A 344 -3.51 -11.32 -14.31
C THR A 344 -3.80 -11.93 -12.95
N ILE A 345 -2.77 -12.24 -12.18
CA ILE A 345 -2.93 -12.70 -10.79
C ILE A 345 -3.64 -11.59 -9.99
N TYR A 346 -4.78 -11.97 -9.41
CA TYR A 346 -5.60 -11.12 -8.57
C TYR A 346 -6.08 -11.91 -7.37
N LEU A 347 -5.50 -11.67 -6.20
CA LEU A 347 -5.75 -12.45 -5.00
C LEU A 347 -6.01 -11.53 -3.80
N GLY A 348 -7.20 -11.63 -3.22
CA GLY A 348 -7.55 -10.89 -2.00
C GLY A 348 -7.46 -9.36 -2.13
N GLY A 349 -7.72 -8.81 -3.31
CA GLY A 349 -7.56 -7.40 -3.63
C GLY A 349 -6.16 -7.00 -4.08
N ALA A 350 -5.17 -7.89 -3.97
CA ALA A 350 -3.82 -7.64 -4.48
C ALA A 350 -3.69 -8.08 -5.94
N VAL A 351 -3.09 -7.22 -6.76
CA VAL A 351 -2.83 -7.44 -8.18
C VAL A 351 -1.33 -7.54 -8.41
N ASP A 352 -0.88 -8.54 -9.14
CA ASP A 352 0.50 -8.60 -9.61
C ASP A 352 0.69 -7.63 -10.78
N PHE A 353 0.71 -6.36 -10.44
CA PHE A 353 0.96 -5.25 -11.35
C PHE A 353 1.87 -4.25 -10.65
N ILE A 354 3.05 -4.01 -11.21
CA ILE A 354 4.10 -3.25 -10.55
C ILE A 354 4.63 -2.17 -11.48
N ASN A 355 4.60 -0.96 -11.01
CA ASN A 355 5.20 0.22 -11.64
C ASN A 355 6.73 0.17 -11.50
N VAL A 356 7.45 0.64 -12.50
CA VAL A 356 8.86 1.00 -12.38
C VAL A 356 8.93 2.47 -11.96
N GLU A 357 9.24 2.70 -10.69
CA GLU A 357 9.27 4.04 -10.12
C GLU A 357 10.23 4.96 -10.89
N GLY A 358 9.77 6.19 -11.13
CA GLY A 358 10.51 7.20 -11.87
C GLY A 358 10.54 7.00 -13.39
N ILE A 359 10.01 5.89 -13.95
CA ILE A 359 10.00 5.61 -15.38
C ILE A 359 8.54 5.48 -15.88
N PRO A 360 7.91 6.55 -16.35
CA PRO A 360 6.53 6.52 -16.77
C PRO A 360 6.28 5.51 -17.91
N GLY A 361 5.17 4.77 -17.80
CA GLY A 361 4.72 3.85 -18.83
C GLY A 361 5.35 2.46 -18.82
N VAL A 362 6.24 2.18 -17.86
CA VAL A 362 6.87 0.87 -17.69
C VAL A 362 6.26 0.14 -16.49
N TYR A 363 5.65 -1.02 -16.77
CA TYR A 363 5.02 -1.86 -15.74
C TYR A 363 5.35 -3.32 -15.95
N PHE A 364 5.39 -4.07 -14.85
CA PHE A 364 5.47 -5.53 -14.83
C PHE A 364 4.14 -6.11 -14.35
N ALA A 365 3.73 -7.23 -14.92
CA ALA A 365 2.57 -7.95 -14.45
C ALA A 365 2.75 -9.47 -14.62
N ASN A 366 2.11 -10.25 -13.74
CA ASN A 366 2.09 -11.69 -13.84
C ASN A 366 0.76 -12.18 -14.43
N GLN A 367 0.85 -12.92 -15.51
CA GLN A 367 -0.25 -13.45 -16.29
C GLN A 367 -0.28 -14.98 -16.20
N VAL A 368 -1.44 -15.57 -15.98
CA VAL A 368 -1.63 -17.01 -16.15
C VAL A 368 -1.80 -17.33 -17.64
N ALA A 369 -0.95 -18.22 -18.17
CA ALA A 369 -1.01 -18.62 -19.57
C ALA A 369 -2.32 -19.36 -19.91
N ALA A 370 -2.75 -19.28 -21.16
CA ALA A 370 -3.94 -19.96 -21.63
C ALA A 370 -3.83 -21.50 -21.39
N GLY A 371 -4.87 -22.09 -20.79
CA GLY A 371 -4.89 -23.51 -20.42
C GLY A 371 -4.33 -23.82 -19.03
N GLY A 372 -3.75 -22.82 -18.33
CA GLY A 372 -3.19 -22.99 -16.99
C GLY A 372 -4.14 -22.61 -15.84
N VAL A 373 -5.37 -22.29 -16.13
CA VAL A 373 -6.31 -21.73 -15.15
C VAL A 373 -6.69 -22.74 -14.06
N ALA A 374 -6.68 -24.05 -14.38
CA ALA A 374 -6.97 -25.10 -13.41
C ALA A 374 -5.84 -25.28 -12.35
N ASP A 375 -4.61 -24.91 -12.70
CA ASP A 375 -3.47 -24.87 -11.78
C ASP A 375 -2.60 -23.63 -12.08
N PRO A 376 -3.05 -22.44 -11.64
CA PRO A 376 -2.39 -21.18 -11.99
C PRO A 376 -0.92 -21.14 -11.63
N ALA A 377 -0.53 -21.75 -10.51
CA ALA A 377 0.85 -21.71 -10.01
C ALA A 377 1.89 -22.30 -10.97
N GLU A 378 1.49 -23.25 -11.83
CA GLU A 378 2.40 -23.86 -12.81
C GLU A 378 2.48 -23.09 -14.13
N PHE A 379 1.65 -22.08 -14.33
CA PHE A 379 1.50 -21.39 -15.61
C PHE A 379 1.68 -19.86 -15.53
N VAL A 380 2.17 -19.34 -14.42
CA VAL A 380 2.43 -17.90 -14.25
C VAL A 380 3.59 -17.45 -15.13
N GLN A 381 3.37 -16.41 -15.91
CA GLN A 381 4.37 -15.79 -16.78
C GLN A 381 4.44 -14.29 -16.56
N THR A 382 5.65 -13.79 -16.32
CA THR A 382 5.85 -12.34 -16.19
C THR A 382 5.84 -11.67 -17.55
N ARG A 383 5.19 -10.52 -17.61
CA ARG A 383 5.11 -9.63 -18.76
C ARG A 383 5.60 -8.23 -18.38
N VAL A 384 6.12 -7.52 -19.35
CA VAL A 384 6.52 -6.11 -19.23
C VAL A 384 5.87 -5.29 -20.33
N THR A 385 5.45 -4.10 -19.99
CA THR A 385 5.02 -3.08 -20.96
C THR A 385 5.90 -1.84 -20.86
N TYR A 386 6.05 -1.13 -21.99
CA TYR A 386 6.78 0.15 -22.08
C TYR A 386 5.88 1.26 -22.65
N ASN A 387 4.58 1.03 -22.70
CA ASN A 387 3.61 1.94 -23.30
C ASN A 387 2.26 1.95 -22.55
N ASN A 388 2.32 2.03 -21.22
CA ASN A 388 1.13 2.09 -20.38
C ASN A 388 0.14 0.92 -20.61
N GLY A 389 0.65 -0.31 -20.73
CA GLY A 389 -0.20 -1.48 -20.92
C GLY A 389 -0.78 -1.66 -22.32
N GLY A 390 -0.39 -0.84 -23.31
CA GLY A 390 -0.86 -0.98 -24.68
C GLY A 390 -0.33 -2.22 -25.39
N ALA A 391 0.86 -2.68 -25.03
CA ALA A 391 1.44 -3.93 -25.51
C ALA A 391 2.31 -4.57 -24.42
N TRP A 392 2.22 -5.89 -24.31
CA TRP A 392 2.94 -6.68 -23.32
C TRP A 392 3.86 -7.68 -23.99
N GLN A 393 5.06 -7.86 -23.43
CA GLN A 393 6.05 -8.80 -23.95
C GLN A 393 6.68 -9.61 -22.83
N SER A 394 7.27 -10.77 -23.17
CA SER A 394 8.05 -11.59 -22.26
C SER A 394 9.41 -10.96 -22.00
N LEU A 395 9.98 -11.23 -20.83
CA LEU A 395 11.32 -10.76 -20.47
C LEU A 395 12.39 -11.69 -21.08
N ALA A 396 13.41 -11.09 -21.69
CA ALA A 396 14.55 -11.84 -22.15
C ALA A 396 15.35 -12.41 -20.96
N PRO A 397 15.72 -13.70 -20.97
CA PRO A 397 16.55 -14.25 -19.91
C PRO A 397 17.98 -13.70 -19.99
N PRO A 398 18.71 -13.62 -18.85
CA PRO A 398 20.14 -13.31 -18.88
C PRO A 398 20.93 -14.39 -19.63
N ALA A 399 22.05 -13.98 -20.26
CA ALA A 399 22.88 -14.89 -21.04
C ALA A 399 23.67 -15.89 -20.18
N VAL A 400 24.05 -15.46 -18.99
CA VAL A 400 24.86 -16.23 -18.03
C VAL A 400 24.29 -16.13 -16.62
N ASP A 401 24.55 -17.13 -15.81
CA ASP A 401 24.29 -17.11 -14.38
C ASP A 401 25.33 -16.29 -13.60
N VAL A 402 25.14 -16.14 -12.30
CA VAL A 402 26.04 -15.40 -11.41
C VAL A 402 27.48 -15.94 -11.41
N SER A 403 27.69 -17.19 -11.82
CA SER A 403 29.03 -17.80 -11.95
C SER A 403 29.68 -17.58 -13.33
N GLY A 404 28.98 -16.91 -14.25
CA GLY A 404 29.39 -16.70 -15.64
C GLY A 404 29.12 -17.89 -16.56
N LYS A 405 28.38 -18.91 -16.10
CA LYS A 405 28.02 -20.07 -16.90
C LYS A 405 26.81 -19.75 -17.78
N PRO A 406 26.82 -20.12 -19.07
CA PRO A 406 25.67 -19.91 -19.94
C PRO A 406 24.40 -20.55 -19.38
N ILE A 407 23.33 -19.77 -19.30
CA ILE A 407 22.00 -20.28 -18.95
C ILE A 407 21.45 -21.00 -20.16
N SER A 408 21.24 -22.30 -20.02
CA SER A 408 20.65 -23.13 -21.07
C SER A 408 19.20 -23.48 -20.71
N CYS A 409 18.32 -23.30 -21.64
CA CYS A 409 16.92 -23.64 -21.49
C CYS A 409 16.44 -24.47 -22.67
N GLN A 410 15.62 -25.49 -22.42
CA GLN A 410 15.02 -26.29 -23.48
C GLN A 410 13.72 -25.60 -23.96
N GLY A 411 13.63 -25.30 -25.25
CA GLY A 411 12.47 -24.62 -25.83
C GLY A 411 12.49 -23.11 -25.66
N THR A 412 11.32 -22.48 -25.64
CA THR A 412 11.16 -21.04 -25.40
C THR A 412 11.11 -20.76 -23.91
N CYS A 413 12.16 -20.16 -23.38
CA CYS A 413 12.21 -19.71 -21.99
C CYS A 413 12.23 -18.20 -21.89
N ALA A 414 11.72 -17.69 -20.79
CA ALA A 414 11.76 -16.29 -20.43
C ALA A 414 12.24 -16.14 -18.97
N LEU A 415 12.61 -14.93 -18.60
CA LEU A 415 12.76 -14.58 -17.19
C LEU A 415 11.37 -14.32 -16.60
N HIS A 416 11.10 -14.95 -15.47
CA HIS A 416 9.87 -14.75 -14.70
C HIS A 416 10.23 -14.21 -13.32
N LEU A 417 9.47 -13.21 -12.85
CA LEU A 417 9.75 -12.46 -11.64
C LEU A 417 8.53 -12.48 -10.72
N HIS A 418 8.75 -12.55 -9.41
CA HIS A 418 7.69 -12.46 -8.43
C HIS A 418 7.07 -11.06 -8.39
N GLY A 419 5.76 -11.00 -8.27
CA GLY A 419 4.99 -9.80 -8.11
C GLY A 419 4.64 -9.48 -6.65
N SER A 420 3.86 -8.42 -6.44
CA SER A 420 3.41 -7.99 -5.12
C SER A 420 2.62 -9.07 -4.38
N SER A 421 1.81 -9.87 -5.07
CA SER A 421 1.06 -10.96 -4.44
C SER A 421 1.95 -11.95 -3.71
N SER A 422 3.12 -12.28 -4.23
CA SER A 422 4.08 -13.18 -3.58
C SER A 422 4.67 -12.61 -2.29
N TRP A 423 4.69 -11.28 -2.15
CA TRP A 423 5.14 -10.59 -0.96
C TRP A 423 3.99 -10.38 0.04
N ASP A 424 2.86 -9.88 -0.42
CA ASP A 424 1.75 -9.42 0.42
C ASP A 424 0.95 -10.57 1.03
N THR A 425 0.80 -11.69 0.29
CA THR A 425 0.05 -12.86 0.77
C THR A 425 0.93 -13.89 1.48
N GLY A 426 2.26 -13.77 1.39
CA GLY A 426 3.21 -14.66 2.04
C GLY A 426 3.42 -14.31 3.51
N THR A 427 3.61 -15.35 4.35
CA THR A 427 4.20 -15.15 5.69
C THR A 427 5.67 -14.78 5.54
N TRP A 428 6.31 -14.30 6.62
CA TRP A 428 7.76 -14.02 6.59
C TRP A 428 8.62 -15.23 6.19
N GLU A 429 8.12 -16.46 6.37
CA GLU A 429 8.78 -17.71 5.96
C GLU A 429 8.57 -18.05 4.49
N THR A 430 7.48 -17.60 3.88
CA THR A 430 7.07 -18.01 2.51
C THR A 430 7.15 -16.87 1.49
N ARG A 431 7.35 -15.64 1.92
CA ARG A 431 7.52 -14.50 1.02
C ARG A 431 8.66 -14.71 0.04
N LEU A 432 8.47 -14.17 -1.17
CA LEU A 432 9.52 -14.03 -2.18
C LEU A 432 9.59 -12.58 -2.62
N GLY A 433 10.79 -12.03 -2.79
CA GLY A 433 11.01 -10.64 -3.13
C GLY A 433 10.35 -10.28 -4.46
N SER A 434 9.50 -9.27 -4.47
CA SER A 434 8.86 -8.76 -5.68
C SER A 434 9.82 -7.92 -6.52
N VAL A 435 9.41 -7.56 -7.73
CA VAL A 435 10.07 -6.51 -8.52
C VAL A 435 10.10 -5.22 -7.69
N TYR A 436 11.27 -4.64 -7.53
CA TYR A 436 11.52 -3.46 -6.72
C TYR A 436 12.36 -2.44 -7.48
N SER A 437 11.90 -1.21 -7.52
CA SER A 437 12.57 -0.04 -8.08
C SER A 437 12.36 1.15 -7.15
N HIS A 438 13.17 2.19 -7.32
CA HIS A 438 13.02 3.44 -6.57
C HIS A 438 13.29 4.63 -7.49
N ALA A 439 12.50 5.68 -7.38
CA ALA A 439 12.58 6.85 -8.26
C ALA A 439 13.95 7.55 -8.21
N SER A 440 14.65 7.49 -7.06
CA SER A 440 16.01 8.05 -6.92
C SER A 440 17.10 7.21 -7.57
N ALA A 441 16.80 5.97 -8.03
CA ALA A 441 17.72 5.06 -8.73
C ALA A 441 17.23 4.77 -10.16
N PRO A 442 17.22 5.75 -11.08
CA PRO A 442 16.54 5.64 -12.37
C PRO A 442 17.00 4.46 -13.21
N GLY A 443 16.08 3.59 -13.59
CA GLY A 443 16.32 2.43 -14.44
C GLY A 443 16.91 1.22 -13.74
N VAL A 444 17.24 1.30 -12.44
CA VAL A 444 17.73 0.17 -11.64
C VAL A 444 16.54 -0.57 -11.02
N ILE A 445 16.48 -1.88 -11.28
CA ILE A 445 15.40 -2.74 -10.78
C ILE A 445 16.01 -4.00 -10.19
N LEU A 446 15.56 -4.39 -9.01
CA LEU A 446 15.85 -5.66 -8.35
C LEU A 446 14.63 -6.56 -8.38
N ALA A 447 14.83 -7.85 -8.51
CA ALA A 447 13.72 -8.81 -8.49
C ALA A 447 14.18 -10.22 -8.12
N THR A 448 13.28 -11.01 -7.54
CA THR A 448 13.45 -12.44 -7.35
C THR A 448 12.67 -13.20 -8.41
N GLY A 449 13.22 -14.27 -8.96
CA GLY A 449 12.55 -15.05 -9.99
C GLY A 449 13.38 -16.20 -10.53
N ASN A 450 13.01 -16.69 -11.71
CA ASN A 450 13.69 -17.80 -12.38
C ASN A 450 13.64 -17.68 -13.90
N VAL A 451 14.58 -18.32 -14.57
CA VAL A 451 14.52 -18.56 -16.02
C VAL A 451 13.82 -19.89 -16.27
N GLY A 452 12.76 -19.89 -17.09
CA GLY A 452 11.98 -21.09 -17.36
C GLY A 452 10.79 -20.84 -18.26
N HIS A 453 9.85 -21.79 -18.28
CA HIS A 453 8.58 -21.67 -18.99
C HIS A 453 7.52 -20.94 -18.18
N ALA A 454 7.66 -20.97 -16.86
CA ALA A 454 6.77 -20.32 -15.90
C ALA A 454 7.55 -19.90 -14.64
N LEU A 455 6.94 -19.03 -13.85
CA LEU A 455 7.44 -18.61 -12.55
C LEU A 455 7.39 -19.79 -11.56
N SER A 456 8.47 -19.99 -10.83
CA SER A 456 8.56 -21.00 -9.78
C SER A 456 8.32 -20.37 -8.41
N PHE A 457 7.43 -20.96 -7.62
CA PHE A 457 7.19 -20.61 -6.22
C PHE A 457 8.06 -21.43 -5.24
N ASP A 458 8.92 -22.29 -5.74
CA ASP A 458 9.90 -23.04 -4.95
C ASP A 458 11.13 -22.16 -4.68
N PRO A 459 11.41 -21.75 -3.43
CA PRO A 459 12.51 -20.85 -3.10
C PRO A 459 13.89 -21.43 -3.46
N THR A 460 13.99 -22.75 -3.67
CA THR A 460 15.27 -23.38 -4.06
C THR A 460 15.55 -23.26 -5.57
N LYS A 461 14.58 -22.81 -6.36
CA LYS A 461 14.66 -22.71 -7.84
C LYS A 461 14.66 -21.26 -8.34
N VAL A 462 14.60 -20.29 -7.44
CA VAL A 462 14.60 -18.88 -7.78
C VAL A 462 15.91 -18.22 -7.38
N ASN A 463 16.32 -17.18 -8.12
CA ASN A 463 17.51 -16.38 -7.89
C ASN A 463 17.17 -14.90 -7.83
N THR A 464 18.15 -14.06 -7.51
CA THR A 464 18.00 -12.61 -7.50
C THR A 464 18.59 -12.00 -8.75
N TYR A 465 17.82 -11.14 -9.39
CA TYR A 465 18.14 -10.51 -10.67
C TYR A 465 18.17 -8.99 -10.53
N LEU A 466 18.94 -8.34 -11.41
CA LEU A 466 19.03 -6.90 -11.52
C LEU A 466 18.96 -6.47 -12.99
N SER A 467 18.23 -5.38 -13.22
CA SER A 467 18.25 -4.62 -14.48
C SER A 467 18.78 -3.20 -14.22
N ARG A 468 19.47 -2.61 -15.22
CA ARG A 468 19.95 -1.22 -15.19
C ARG A 468 19.35 -0.34 -16.28
N ASP A 469 18.39 -0.88 -17.00
CA ASP A 469 17.81 -0.28 -18.19
C ASP A 469 16.28 -0.42 -18.22
N SER A 470 15.66 -0.30 -17.04
CA SER A 470 14.21 -0.38 -16.86
C SER A 470 13.60 -1.72 -17.30
N GLY A 471 14.32 -2.83 -17.09
CA GLY A 471 13.82 -4.18 -17.34
C GLY A 471 14.03 -4.70 -18.76
N ILE A 472 14.83 -4.02 -19.61
CA ILE A 472 15.13 -4.50 -20.95
C ILE A 472 16.17 -5.63 -20.92
N THR A 473 17.25 -5.44 -20.14
CA THR A 473 18.27 -6.48 -19.93
C THR A 473 18.36 -6.84 -18.45
N TRP A 474 18.64 -8.10 -18.20
CA TRP A 474 18.72 -8.64 -16.85
C TRP A 474 19.99 -9.40 -16.60
N PHE A 475 20.47 -9.35 -15.36
CA PHE A 475 21.63 -10.05 -14.84
C PHE A 475 21.23 -10.86 -13.62
N GLU A 476 21.65 -12.12 -13.53
CA GLU A 476 21.57 -12.88 -12.30
C GLU A 476 22.73 -12.44 -11.40
N ILE A 477 22.41 -11.83 -10.26
CA ILE A 477 23.41 -11.17 -9.40
C ILE A 477 23.71 -11.94 -8.11
N LEU A 478 22.72 -12.68 -7.58
CA LEU A 478 22.87 -13.51 -6.39
C LEU A 478 22.10 -14.82 -6.55
N GLN A 479 22.69 -15.91 -6.06
CA GLN A 479 22.05 -17.21 -6.04
C GLN A 479 21.06 -17.33 -4.89
N GLY A 480 19.85 -17.75 -5.18
CA GLY A 480 18.73 -17.83 -4.24
C GLY A 480 17.96 -16.53 -4.10
N PRO A 481 16.80 -16.57 -3.44
CA PRO A 481 15.96 -15.41 -3.18
C PRO A 481 16.57 -14.53 -2.06
N HIS A 482 16.52 -13.22 -2.26
CA HIS A 482 16.98 -12.23 -1.29
C HIS A 482 15.90 -11.16 -1.03
N ILE A 483 15.94 -10.60 0.16
CA ILE A 483 15.38 -9.30 0.48
C ILE A 483 16.45 -8.27 0.13
N TYR A 484 16.07 -7.17 -0.48
CA TYR A 484 16.99 -6.14 -0.94
C TYR A 484 16.45 -4.74 -0.68
N GLU A 485 17.37 -3.79 -0.58
CA GLU A 485 17.06 -2.38 -0.39
C GLU A 485 18.12 -1.51 -1.06
N PHE A 486 17.70 -0.33 -1.55
CA PHE A 486 18.59 0.70 -2.05
C PHE A 486 19.01 1.65 -0.93
N GLY A 487 20.24 2.15 -1.02
CA GLY A 487 20.73 3.31 -0.29
C GLY A 487 21.58 4.17 -1.25
N ASN A 488 21.93 5.36 -0.80
CA ASN A 488 22.75 6.26 -1.62
C ASN A 488 22.18 6.45 -3.03
N LYS A 489 20.86 6.61 -3.14
CA LYS A 489 20.11 6.76 -4.42
C LYS A 489 20.51 5.68 -5.46
N GLY A 490 20.51 4.43 -5.05
CA GLY A 490 20.93 3.28 -5.88
C GLY A 490 22.43 3.03 -5.97
N GLY A 491 23.27 3.91 -5.41
CA GLY A 491 24.72 3.73 -5.32
C GLY A 491 25.15 2.69 -4.30
N LEU A 492 24.25 2.26 -3.44
CA LEU A 492 24.41 1.18 -2.49
C LEU A 492 23.22 0.23 -2.65
N ILE A 493 23.48 -1.05 -2.78
CA ILE A 493 22.48 -2.11 -2.75
C ILE A 493 22.82 -3.02 -1.60
N VAL A 494 21.86 -3.30 -0.72
CA VAL A 494 22.04 -4.24 0.39
C VAL A 494 21.06 -5.39 0.21
N ALA A 495 21.54 -6.61 0.41
CA ALA A 495 20.73 -7.82 0.27
C ALA A 495 20.93 -8.76 1.46
N ALA A 496 19.89 -9.46 1.82
CA ALA A 496 19.91 -10.53 2.82
C ALA A 496 19.20 -11.77 2.28
N LYS A 497 19.74 -12.93 2.56
CA LYS A 497 19.08 -14.20 2.21
C LYS A 497 17.71 -14.26 2.85
N MET A 498 16.69 -14.66 2.09
CA MET A 498 15.33 -14.80 2.60
C MET A 498 15.19 -15.97 3.57
N ALA A 499 14.34 -15.79 4.56
CA ALA A 499 14.06 -16.76 5.62
C ALA A 499 13.54 -18.11 5.09
N SER A 500 12.90 -18.15 3.91
CA SER A 500 12.50 -19.38 3.22
C SER A 500 13.64 -20.36 2.94
N LEU A 501 14.89 -19.87 2.89
CA LEU A 501 16.09 -20.71 2.79
C LEU A 501 16.84 -20.85 4.12
N GLY A 502 16.22 -20.51 5.23
CA GLY A 502 16.78 -20.50 6.58
C GLY A 502 17.47 -19.20 6.95
N PRO A 503 17.98 -19.09 8.19
CA PRO A 503 18.48 -17.83 8.72
C PRO A 503 19.68 -17.29 7.94
N ALA A 504 19.78 -15.97 7.90
CA ALA A 504 20.93 -15.26 7.34
C ALA A 504 22.05 -15.14 8.36
N THR A 505 23.28 -15.42 7.93
CA THR A 505 24.51 -15.25 8.74
C THR A 505 25.28 -13.98 8.37
N LYS A 506 24.89 -13.34 7.27
CA LYS A 506 25.54 -12.15 6.71
C LYS A 506 24.53 -11.33 5.91
N LEU A 507 24.81 -10.06 5.76
CA LEU A 507 24.29 -9.23 4.68
C LEU A 507 25.30 -9.24 3.53
N GLN A 508 24.82 -9.00 2.33
CA GLN A 508 25.64 -8.75 1.15
C GLN A 508 25.36 -7.34 0.66
N PHE A 509 26.39 -6.63 0.23
CA PHE A 509 26.19 -5.30 -0.31
C PHE A 509 27.06 -5.05 -1.55
N SER A 510 26.57 -4.17 -2.41
CA SER A 510 27.23 -3.75 -3.63
C SER A 510 27.26 -2.22 -3.70
N ARG A 511 28.37 -1.67 -4.22
CA ARG A 511 28.57 -0.22 -4.45
C ARG A 511 28.67 0.14 -5.93
N ASP A 512 28.57 -0.84 -6.81
CA ASP A 512 28.72 -0.75 -8.26
C ASP A 512 27.49 -1.32 -9.01
N GLU A 513 26.31 -1.10 -8.43
CA GLU A 513 25.03 -1.58 -8.99
C GLU A 513 25.01 -3.09 -9.24
N GLY A 514 25.52 -3.88 -8.28
CA GLY A 514 25.44 -5.34 -8.29
C GLY A 514 26.48 -6.03 -9.17
N GLU A 515 27.55 -5.36 -9.62
CA GLU A 515 28.64 -5.99 -10.37
C GLU A 515 29.55 -6.80 -9.45
N SER A 516 29.87 -6.24 -8.29
CA SER A 516 30.58 -6.94 -7.23
C SER A 516 29.82 -6.88 -5.90
N TRP A 517 30.04 -7.88 -5.07
CA TRP A 517 29.37 -8.04 -3.79
C TRP A 517 30.39 -8.28 -2.69
N GLU A 518 30.17 -7.60 -1.57
CA GLU A 518 30.94 -7.76 -0.35
C GLU A 518 30.05 -8.33 0.76
N ASP A 519 30.64 -9.14 1.65
CA ASP A 519 29.95 -9.77 2.75
C ASP A 519 30.11 -8.96 4.04
N LEU A 520 29.01 -8.70 4.75
CA LEU A 520 28.98 -8.12 6.08
C LEU A 520 28.43 -9.16 7.07
N PRO A 521 29.27 -9.82 7.88
CA PRO A 521 28.81 -10.81 8.83
C PRO A 521 27.86 -10.21 9.87
N LEU A 522 26.76 -10.89 10.16
CA LEU A 522 25.86 -10.57 11.25
C LEU A 522 26.43 -11.10 12.57
N ALA A 523 26.22 -10.38 13.66
CA ALA A 523 26.65 -10.80 15.00
C ALA A 523 25.90 -12.04 15.49
N ARG A 524 24.68 -12.27 14.98
CA ARG A 524 23.84 -13.45 15.23
C ARG A 524 23.13 -13.85 13.94
N GLU A 525 22.87 -15.13 13.80
CA GLU A 525 22.00 -15.63 12.73
C GLU A 525 20.56 -15.17 12.97
N MET A 526 19.90 -14.67 11.94
CA MET A 526 18.53 -14.20 12.03
C MET A 526 17.72 -14.52 10.79
N ASN A 527 16.43 -14.69 10.98
CA ASN A 527 15.47 -14.66 9.87
C ASN A 527 15.19 -13.20 9.54
N VAL A 528 15.71 -12.73 8.44
CA VAL A 528 15.49 -11.35 8.01
C VAL A 528 14.07 -11.22 7.46
N HIS A 529 13.29 -10.30 8.02
CA HIS A 529 11.93 -10.01 7.57
C HIS A 529 11.91 -8.85 6.58
N ASN A 530 12.73 -7.82 6.80
CA ASN A 530 12.88 -6.72 5.86
C ASN A 530 14.15 -5.90 6.13
N ILE A 531 14.55 -5.15 5.12
CA ILE A 531 15.58 -4.09 5.17
C ILE A 531 14.86 -2.78 4.84
N ARG A 532 15.18 -1.72 5.56
CA ARG A 532 14.60 -0.39 5.36
C ARG A 532 15.68 0.68 5.36
N VAL A 533 15.49 1.66 4.52
CA VAL A 533 16.25 2.90 4.44
C VAL A 533 15.28 4.08 4.65
N ASP A 534 15.76 5.29 4.69
CA ASP A 534 14.90 6.48 4.63
C ASP A 534 14.07 6.52 3.33
N PRO A 535 12.92 7.21 3.31
CA PRO A 535 12.00 7.21 2.16
C PRO A 535 12.58 7.77 0.86
N SER A 536 13.64 8.57 0.91
CA SER A 536 14.31 9.11 -0.29
C SER A 536 15.38 8.16 -0.84
N ALA A 537 15.73 7.10 -0.08
CA ALA A 537 16.81 6.16 -0.36
C ALA A 537 18.17 6.85 -0.59
N ASP A 538 18.36 8.05 -0.04
CA ASP A 538 19.63 8.79 -0.14
C ASP A 538 20.60 8.47 1.01
N GLY A 539 20.09 7.90 2.11
CA GLY A 539 20.85 7.53 3.29
C GLY A 539 21.83 6.37 3.06
N GLN A 540 22.81 6.30 3.96
CA GLN A 540 23.77 5.20 4.09
C GLN A 540 23.53 4.37 5.36
N VAL A 541 22.47 4.68 6.09
CA VAL A 541 22.05 3.96 7.29
C VAL A 541 20.81 3.15 6.97
N LEU A 542 20.95 1.83 7.11
CA LEU A 542 19.84 0.91 6.87
C LEU A 542 19.46 0.18 8.17
N VAL A 543 18.18 -0.11 8.31
CA VAL A 543 17.64 -0.88 9.42
C VAL A 543 17.23 -2.25 8.92
N VAL A 544 17.83 -3.29 9.47
CA VAL A 544 17.49 -4.69 9.18
C VAL A 544 16.72 -5.24 10.36
N HIS A 545 15.53 -5.75 10.13
CA HIS A 545 14.71 -6.34 11.18
C HIS A 545 14.29 -7.77 10.85
N GLY A 546 14.07 -8.55 11.88
CA GLY A 546 13.69 -9.95 11.77
C GLY A 546 13.63 -10.62 13.13
N THR A 547 13.80 -11.93 13.16
CA THR A 547 13.78 -12.74 14.40
C THR A 547 15.09 -13.50 14.59
N ASP A 548 15.48 -13.68 15.86
CA ASP A 548 16.63 -14.52 16.23
C ASP A 548 16.30 -15.98 15.93
N SER A 549 17.16 -16.67 15.19
CA SER A 549 16.95 -18.07 14.84
C SER A 549 17.24 -19.05 15.97
N GLN A 550 17.88 -18.60 17.05
CA GLN A 550 18.40 -19.46 18.12
C GLN A 550 17.74 -19.20 19.48
N ASN A 551 17.15 -18.01 19.67
CA ASN A 551 16.49 -17.66 20.93
C ASN A 551 14.97 -17.53 20.71
N THR A 552 14.24 -18.17 21.60
CA THR A 552 12.79 -18.01 21.73
C THR A 552 12.47 -17.40 23.09
N SER A 553 11.50 -16.49 23.11
CA SER A 553 10.90 -16.00 24.35
C SER A 553 10.28 -17.14 25.17
N GLY A 554 9.99 -16.89 26.43
CA GLY A 554 9.44 -17.91 27.33
C GLY A 554 8.10 -18.51 26.94
N ASP A 555 7.41 -17.91 25.96
CA ASP A 555 6.18 -18.35 25.29
C ASP A 555 6.44 -19.23 24.06
N GLY A 556 7.68 -19.37 23.63
CA GLY A 556 8.09 -20.21 22.50
C GLY A 556 8.28 -19.45 21.18
N ASP A 557 7.97 -18.15 21.16
CA ASP A 557 8.15 -17.31 19.97
C ASP A 557 9.59 -16.80 19.82
N PRO A 558 10.11 -16.65 18.60
CA PRO A 558 11.47 -16.17 18.39
C PRO A 558 11.61 -14.69 18.76
N ASP A 559 12.71 -14.34 19.43
CA ASP A 559 12.99 -12.95 19.81
C ASP A 559 13.14 -12.04 18.58
N GLY A 560 12.51 -10.89 18.60
CA GLY A 560 12.69 -9.85 17.58
C GLY A 560 14.12 -9.29 17.61
N VAL A 561 14.73 -9.14 16.43
CA VAL A 561 16.09 -8.60 16.26
C VAL A 561 16.03 -7.40 15.32
N LEU A 562 16.77 -6.35 15.69
CA LEU A 562 16.93 -5.16 14.87
C LEU A 562 18.41 -4.79 14.82
N TYR A 563 18.95 -4.67 13.60
CA TYR A 563 20.29 -4.16 13.35
C TYR A 563 20.19 -2.82 12.62
N THR A 564 20.97 -1.87 13.06
CA THR A 564 21.26 -0.66 12.30
C THR A 564 22.64 -0.79 11.70
N VAL A 565 22.72 -0.63 10.39
CA VAL A 565 23.96 -0.71 9.63
C VAL A 565 24.26 0.65 9.03
N ASP A 566 25.32 1.28 9.52
CA ASP A 566 25.80 2.59 9.05
C ASP A 566 27.01 2.38 8.12
N PHE A 567 26.76 2.42 6.83
CA PHE A 567 27.80 2.20 5.81
C PHE A 567 28.83 3.32 5.75
N SER A 568 28.52 4.51 6.29
CA SER A 568 29.51 5.58 6.41
C SER A 568 30.60 5.29 7.43
N LYS A 569 30.37 4.35 8.35
CA LYS A 569 31.29 3.96 9.45
C LYS A 569 31.92 2.61 9.24
N LEU A 570 31.51 1.85 8.23
CA LEU A 570 32.11 0.56 7.93
C LEU A 570 33.57 0.71 7.51
N LYS A 571 34.38 -0.31 7.84
CA LYS A 571 35.80 -0.40 7.46
C LYS A 571 36.07 -1.74 6.79
N ASP A 572 36.95 -1.69 5.80
CA ASP A 572 37.47 -2.91 5.17
C ASP A 572 38.35 -3.71 6.15
N ALA A 573 38.75 -4.90 5.73
CA ALA A 573 39.66 -5.77 6.52
C ALA A 573 41.04 -5.13 6.84
N SER A 574 41.40 -4.08 6.12
CA SER A 574 42.64 -3.31 6.32
C SER A 574 42.43 -2.11 7.25
N GLY A 575 41.17 -1.86 7.70
CA GLY A 575 40.78 -0.74 8.57
C GLY A 575 40.52 0.58 7.86
N ASN A 576 40.47 0.59 6.52
CA ASN A 576 40.12 1.77 5.74
C ASN A 576 38.57 1.95 5.76
N ALA A 577 38.12 3.20 5.84
CA ALA A 577 36.71 3.49 5.80
C ALA A 577 36.10 3.15 4.42
N PHE A 578 34.92 2.55 4.42
CA PHE A 578 34.11 2.37 3.21
C PHE A 578 33.40 3.66 2.76
N ALA A 579 33.69 4.80 3.39
CA ALA A 579 33.05 6.07 3.10
C ALA A 579 33.07 6.38 1.60
N PHE A 580 31.92 6.69 1.06
CA PHE A 580 31.80 7.21 -0.29
C PHE A 580 32.37 8.63 -0.33
N PRO A 581 33.31 8.96 -1.24
CA PRO A 581 33.69 10.34 -1.47
C PRO A 581 32.50 11.10 -2.07
N ALA A 582 32.47 12.43 -1.93
CA ALA A 582 31.45 13.23 -2.63
C ALA A 582 31.58 13.04 -4.15
N CYS A 583 30.47 12.92 -4.87
CA CYS A 583 30.48 12.85 -6.32
C CYS A 583 30.90 14.20 -6.94
N ASP A 584 31.63 14.15 -8.04
CA ASP A 584 31.86 15.28 -8.92
C ASP A 584 30.74 15.37 -9.95
N ALA A 585 29.99 16.46 -9.94
CA ALA A 585 28.82 16.63 -10.78
C ALA A 585 29.11 16.52 -12.29
N ALA A 586 30.32 16.81 -12.74
CA ALA A 586 30.70 16.72 -14.14
C ALA A 586 31.27 15.35 -14.54
N ALA A 587 31.94 14.68 -13.60
CA ALA A 587 32.66 13.43 -13.87
C ALA A 587 31.81 12.19 -13.58
N ASP A 588 31.00 12.23 -12.52
CA ASP A 588 30.36 11.05 -11.94
C ASP A 588 28.91 10.82 -12.38
N TYR A 589 28.31 11.78 -13.05
CA TYR A 589 26.93 11.69 -13.55
C TYR A 589 26.87 11.56 -15.07
N GLU A 590 25.80 10.98 -15.54
CA GLU A 590 25.46 10.90 -16.97
C GLU A 590 24.01 11.30 -17.20
N ILE A 591 23.75 11.88 -18.38
CA ILE A 591 22.38 12.05 -18.86
C ILE A 591 21.94 10.74 -19.50
N TRP A 592 20.97 10.11 -18.90
CA TRP A 592 20.45 8.83 -19.33
C TRP A 592 19.02 8.96 -19.86
N ASN A 593 18.71 8.13 -20.83
CA ASN A 593 17.37 8.02 -21.39
C ASN A 593 16.91 6.56 -21.30
N PRO A 594 15.73 6.28 -20.75
CA PRO A 594 15.18 4.94 -20.84
C PRO A 594 15.00 4.58 -22.32
N LYS A 595 15.60 3.47 -22.73
CA LYS A 595 15.41 2.93 -24.07
C LYS A 595 14.20 2.02 -24.04
N VAL A 596 13.42 2.03 -25.12
CA VAL A 596 12.26 1.16 -25.29
C VAL A 596 12.55 0.20 -26.43
N PRO A 597 12.28 -1.11 -26.29
CA PRO A 597 12.41 -2.03 -27.39
C PRO A 597 11.64 -1.56 -28.63
N GLY A 598 12.34 -1.43 -29.76
CA GLY A 598 11.75 -0.98 -31.04
C GLY A 598 11.77 0.53 -31.27
N ASP A 599 12.18 1.35 -30.30
CA ASP A 599 12.36 2.80 -30.47
C ASP A 599 13.83 3.20 -30.20
N ALA A 600 14.56 3.54 -31.26
CA ALA A 600 15.95 3.94 -31.18
C ALA A 600 16.15 5.31 -30.47
N ASP A 601 15.14 6.15 -30.45
CA ASP A 601 15.19 7.49 -29.88
C ASP A 601 14.81 7.53 -28.40
N GLY A 602 14.33 6.41 -27.83
CA GLY A 602 13.95 6.28 -26.41
C GLY A 602 12.70 7.09 -26.05
N CYS A 603 11.74 7.18 -26.97
CA CYS A 603 10.46 7.82 -26.70
C CYS A 603 9.49 6.85 -26.04
N ILE A 604 8.94 7.24 -24.91
CA ILE A 604 7.82 6.54 -24.25
C ILE A 604 6.56 7.37 -24.48
N LEU A 605 5.56 6.79 -25.14
CA LEU A 605 4.29 7.46 -25.45
C LEU A 605 4.45 8.83 -26.13
N GLY A 606 5.42 8.94 -27.05
CA GLY A 606 5.72 10.18 -27.78
C GLY A 606 6.46 11.24 -26.98
N LYS A 607 6.89 10.92 -25.74
CA LYS A 607 7.70 11.80 -24.91
C LYS A 607 9.11 11.21 -24.73
N LYS A 608 10.12 12.05 -24.80
CA LYS A 608 11.50 11.69 -24.48
C LYS A 608 11.80 12.10 -23.05
N TYR A 609 12.04 11.11 -22.21
CA TYR A 609 12.47 11.35 -20.83
C TYR A 609 13.98 11.37 -20.76
N THR A 610 14.52 12.36 -20.08
CA THR A 610 15.97 12.47 -19.79
C THR A 610 16.12 12.57 -18.28
N MET A 611 16.97 11.75 -17.72
CA MET A 611 17.25 11.68 -16.30
C MET A 611 18.75 11.82 -16.09
N GLU A 612 19.12 12.50 -15.03
CA GLU A 612 20.49 12.49 -14.56
C GLU A 612 20.63 11.35 -13.56
N ARG A 613 21.64 10.49 -13.75
CA ARG A 613 21.95 9.42 -12.82
C ARG A 613 23.45 9.29 -12.66
N ARG A 614 23.86 8.72 -11.53
CA ARG A 614 25.26 8.41 -11.28
C ARG A 614 25.76 7.34 -12.28
N LYS A 615 26.98 7.49 -12.78
CA LYS A 615 27.63 6.44 -13.56
C LYS A 615 27.92 5.24 -12.68
N ARG A 616 27.77 4.05 -13.25
CA ARG A 616 27.94 2.79 -12.53
C ARG A 616 29.31 2.62 -11.87
N ASP A 617 30.37 3.07 -12.54
CA ASP A 617 31.77 2.97 -12.09
C ASP A 617 32.16 4.09 -11.10
N SER A 618 31.27 5.01 -10.82
CA SER A 618 31.50 6.10 -9.86
C SER A 618 31.02 5.69 -8.47
N CYS A 619 31.94 5.19 -7.64
CA CYS A 619 31.66 4.82 -6.25
C CYS A 619 31.70 6.06 -5.35
N CYS A 620 30.74 6.97 -5.47
CA CYS A 620 30.67 8.20 -4.70
C CYS A 620 29.32 8.40 -4.01
N LEU A 621 29.26 9.33 -3.03
CA LEU A 621 28.02 9.70 -2.37
C LEU A 621 27.15 10.50 -3.34
N ASN A 622 25.96 9.99 -3.59
CA ASN A 622 25.01 10.56 -4.52
C ASN A 622 24.17 11.64 -3.82
N ASP A 623 24.51 12.90 -3.98
CA ASP A 623 23.86 14.07 -3.35
C ASP A 623 22.52 14.43 -4.01
#